data_f7c138aa0fd6500b0e864b99c6d3f907
#
_entry.id   f7c138aa0fd6500b0e864b99c6d3f907
#
_cell.length_a   1.000
_cell.length_b   1.000
_cell.length_c   1.000
_cell.angle_alpha   90.00
_cell.angle_beta   90.00
_cell.angle_gamma   90.00
#
_symmetry.space_group_name_H-M   'P 1'
#
loop_
_entity.id
_entity.type
_entity.pdbx_description
1 polymer ?
#
loop_
_entity_poly.entity_id
_entity_poly.type
_entity_poly.pdbx_seq_one_letter_code
_entity_poly.pdbx_strand_id
1 'polypeptide(L)' 'SYAGIAATLEREGVATAQNGKWHAATIRKLYRSA' A
#
# COMPACT_ATOMS: atom_id res chain seq x y z
N SER A 1 11.29 2.27 -1.47
CA SER A 1 10.99 1.11 -0.63
C SER A 1 9.48 0.92 -0.52
N TYR A 2 9.07 -0.26 -0.13
CA TYR A 2 7.65 -0.54 0.03
C TYR A 2 7.03 0.36 1.09
N ALA A 3 7.75 0.60 2.16
CA ALA A 3 7.26 1.47 3.22
C ALA A 3 7.04 2.89 2.73
N GLY A 4 7.94 3.37 1.88
CA GLY A 4 7.81 4.71 1.30
C GLY A 4 6.60 4.81 0.39
N ILE A 5 6.36 3.79 -0.42
CA ILE A 5 5.20 3.76 -1.30
C ILE A 5 3.92 3.75 -0.48
N ALA A 6 3.89 2.93 0.57
CA ALA A 6 2.72 2.85 1.44
C ALA A 6 2.43 4.19 2.11
N ALA A 7 3.47 4.87 2.57
CA ALA A 7 3.30 6.17 3.22
C ALA A 7 2.74 7.20 2.25
N THR A 8 3.20 7.17 1.00
CA THR A 8 2.71 8.08 -0.02
C THR A 8 1.23 7.85 -0.31
N LEU A 9 0.83 6.59 -0.44
CA LEU A 9 -0.55 6.25 -0.72
C LEU A 9 -1.47 6.65 0.45
N GLU A 10 -0.99 6.47 1.67
CA GLU A 10 -1.74 6.89 2.85
C GLU A 10 -1.96 8.40 2.84
N ARG A 11 -0.92 9.13 2.55
CA ARG A 11 -0.98 10.59 2.55
C ARG A 11 -1.94 11.11 1.48
N GLU A 12 -1.99 10.44 0.34
CA GLU A 12 -2.85 10.86 -0.76
C GLU A 12 -4.28 10.38 -0.62
N GLY A 13 -4.55 9.59 0.41
CA GLY A 13 -5.91 9.13 0.68
C GLY A 13 -6.41 8.06 -0.26
N VAL A 14 -5.50 7.33 -0.88
CA VAL A 14 -5.89 6.23 -1.78
C VAL A 14 -6.41 5.06 -0.95
N ALA A 15 -7.59 4.56 -1.27
CA ALA A 15 -8.16 3.44 -0.55
C ALA A 15 -7.51 2.12 -0.94
N THR A 16 -7.31 1.23 0.03
CA THR A 16 -6.84 -0.11 -0.27
C THR A 16 -8.00 -0.98 -0.72
N ALA A 17 -7.66 -2.15 -1.29
CA ALA A 17 -8.69 -3.09 -1.74
C ALA A 17 -9.57 -3.57 -0.58
N GLN A 18 -9.02 -3.63 0.62
CA GLN A 18 -9.75 -4.07 1.81
C GLN A 18 -10.20 -2.91 2.68
N ASN A 19 -10.10 -1.71 2.13
CA ASN A 19 -10.49 -0.50 2.85
C ASN A 19 -9.71 -0.32 4.16
N GLY A 20 -8.49 -0.82 4.18
CA GLY A 20 -7.60 -0.69 5.33
C GLY A 20 -6.53 0.35 5.08
N LYS A 21 -5.52 0.31 5.90
CA LYS A 21 -4.39 1.22 5.74
C LYS A 21 -3.31 0.59 4.88
N TRP A 22 -2.53 1.44 4.24
CA TRP A 22 -1.41 0.98 3.44
C TRP A 22 -0.23 0.64 4.33
N HIS A 23 0.34 -0.53 4.11
CA HIS A 23 1.53 -1.01 4.83
C HIS A 23 2.49 -1.60 3.81
N ALA A 24 3.75 -1.69 4.19
CA ALA A 24 4.75 -2.27 3.32
C ALA A 24 4.35 -3.68 2.86
N ALA A 25 3.77 -4.45 3.76
CA ALA A 25 3.33 -5.81 3.44
C ALA A 25 2.23 -5.81 2.38
N THR A 26 1.35 -4.83 2.40
CA THR A 26 0.28 -4.71 1.42
C THR A 26 0.85 -4.44 0.04
N ILE A 27 1.82 -3.52 -0.04
CA ILE A 27 2.47 -3.20 -1.30
C ILE A 27 3.19 -4.42 -1.85
N ARG A 28 3.90 -5.13 -0.97
CA ARG A 28 4.62 -6.33 -1.36
C ARG A 28 3.70 -7.39 -1.94
N LYS A 29 2.54 -7.56 -1.34
CA LYS A 29 1.53 -8.51 -1.82
C LYS A 29 1.05 -8.15 -3.22
N LEU A 30 0.79 -6.89 -3.46
CA LEU A 30 0.33 -6.42 -4.76
C LEU A 30 1.39 -6.67 -5.83
N TYR A 31 2.64 -6.42 -5.50
CA TYR A 31 3.73 -6.66 -6.44
C TYR A 31 3.86 -8.13 -6.78
N ARG A 32 3.67 -8.99 -5.80
CA ARG A 32 3.76 -10.43 -6.03
C ARG A 32 2.59 -10.97 -6.82
N SER A 33 1.45 -10.32 -6.75
CA SER A 33 0.25 -10.75 -7.47
C SER A 33 0.24 -10.27 -8.91
N ALA A 34 1.03 -9.26 -9.22
CA ALA A 34 1.02 -8.64 -10.54
C ALA A 34 1.70 -9.52 -11.63
#